data_306a28585bf29c8ebb480f63052745ab
#
_entry.id   306a28585bf29c8ebb480f63052745ab
#
_cell.length_a   1.000
_cell.length_b   1.000
_cell.length_c   1.000
_cell.angle_alpha   90.00
_cell.angle_beta   90.00
_cell.angle_gamma   90.00
#
_symmetry.space_group_name_H-M   'P 1'
#
loop_
_entity.id
_entity.type
_entity.pdbx_description
1 polymer ?
#
loop_
_entity_poly.entity_id
_entity_poly.type
_entity_poly.pdbx_seq_one_letter_code
_entity_poly.pdbx_strand_id
1 'polypeptide(L)'
;MTTPSTPTETTHLPDSLATPEALPPAPPPAGVPDNALQVLSMDMDAQGIARKADGKVVFIDGALTGEWVSANVHRKKNNWEAASLLAVHRESSQRVRPGCVHFGLHAGACGGCKMQHLHASAQVASKQRVLEDNLWHLGKVKAETLLRPIEGPTWGYRYRARLSVRHVVKKGVVLVGFHERKSRYIADMQSCKILPPHVDALLLPLRALIAGLQARDTCPQIELACGDSVTALVLRHLEPLCDGDLAQLRTFAQTHGVQWWLQPKGPDTVHLLDPQEAAPLAYALPDFGITMPFKPTDFTQVNPHINRVLVSRALRLLDAQAHERVIDWFCGLGNFTLPIATCAREVLGVEGSATLVARAQENYEQNQAQRQAGQALAATHFVARNLFEMTP
;
A
#
# COMPACT_ATOMS: atom_id res chain seq x y z
N MET A 1 48.30 -34.58 38.65
CA MET A 1 46.89 -34.20 38.80
C MET A 1 46.35 -33.90 37.40
N THR A 2 45.68 -34.89 36.88
CA THR A 2 45.15 -34.94 35.51
C THR A 2 43.74 -34.34 35.51
N THR A 3 43.49 -33.36 34.69
CA THR A 3 42.14 -32.80 34.39
C THR A 3 41.48 -33.67 33.30
N PRO A 4 40.20 -34.02 33.45
CA PRO A 4 39.50 -34.78 32.41
C PRO A 4 38.93 -33.80 31.34
N SER A 5 39.18 -34.12 30.10
CA SER A 5 38.59 -33.53 28.91
C SER A 5 37.16 -34.06 28.72
N THR A 6 36.22 -33.15 28.61
CA THR A 6 34.82 -33.40 28.23
C THR A 6 34.71 -33.54 26.71
N PRO A 7 34.02 -34.55 26.17
CA PRO A 7 33.78 -34.65 24.75
C PRO A 7 32.65 -33.71 24.33
N THR A 8 32.90 -32.89 23.32
CA THR A 8 31.91 -32.11 22.62
C THR A 8 31.07 -33.03 21.74
N GLU A 9 29.85 -33.32 22.14
CA GLU A 9 28.86 -33.99 21.28
C GLU A 9 28.43 -33.01 20.19
N THR A 10 28.90 -33.26 18.99
CA THR A 10 28.38 -32.61 17.77
C THR A 10 27.08 -33.30 17.40
N THR A 11 25.94 -32.74 17.76
CA THR A 11 24.65 -33.17 17.29
C THR A 11 24.54 -32.88 15.79
N HIS A 12 24.72 -33.93 14.99
CA HIS A 12 24.35 -33.91 13.57
C HIS A 12 22.84 -33.71 13.46
N LEU A 13 22.43 -32.57 12.93
CA LEU A 13 21.09 -32.33 12.40
C LEU A 13 20.88 -33.27 11.21
N PRO A 14 19.76 -34.00 11.12
CA PRO A 14 19.51 -34.90 10.00
C PRO A 14 19.36 -34.10 8.71
N ASP A 15 20.28 -34.33 7.77
CA ASP A 15 20.14 -33.98 6.35
C ASP A 15 18.99 -34.82 5.77
N SER A 16 17.85 -34.23 5.63
CA SER A 16 16.77 -34.49 4.68
C SER A 16 15.42 -34.01 5.26
N LEU A 17 15.18 -32.72 5.19
CA LEU A 17 13.78 -32.27 5.12
C LEU A 17 13.33 -32.53 3.67
N ALA A 18 12.97 -33.76 3.37
CA ALA A 18 12.20 -34.10 2.18
C ALA A 18 10.99 -33.17 2.15
N THR A 19 10.86 -32.41 1.07
CA THR A 19 9.61 -31.71 0.75
C THR A 19 8.49 -32.74 0.90
N PRO A 20 7.47 -32.52 1.76
CA PRO A 20 6.37 -33.46 1.84
C PRO A 20 5.79 -33.59 0.43
N GLU A 21 5.83 -34.83 -0.08
CA GLU A 21 5.21 -35.19 -1.35
C GLU A 21 3.78 -34.67 -1.29
N ALA A 22 3.42 -33.79 -2.24
CA ALA A 22 2.12 -33.15 -2.21
C ALA A 22 1.06 -34.23 -2.32
N LEU A 23 0.36 -34.49 -1.22
CA LEU A 23 -0.77 -35.42 -1.21
C LEU A 23 -1.67 -35.13 -2.41
N PRO A 24 -2.13 -36.16 -3.12
CA PRO A 24 -3.07 -35.99 -4.22
C PRO A 24 -4.29 -35.19 -3.72
N PRO A 25 -4.89 -34.36 -4.55
CA PRO A 25 -6.06 -33.59 -4.16
C PRO A 25 -7.14 -34.52 -3.64
N ALA A 26 -7.78 -34.16 -2.52
CA ALA A 26 -8.88 -34.90 -1.96
C ALA A 26 -10.01 -35.03 -3.01
N PRO A 27 -10.78 -36.12 -3.02
CA PRO A 27 -11.95 -36.23 -3.89
C PRO A 27 -12.98 -35.16 -3.53
N PRO A 28 -13.73 -34.63 -4.52
CA PRO A 28 -14.75 -33.63 -4.26
C PRO A 28 -15.84 -34.18 -3.31
N PRO A 29 -16.34 -33.33 -2.37
CA PRO A 29 -17.45 -33.72 -1.51
C PRO A 29 -18.71 -34.03 -2.31
N ALA A 30 -19.66 -34.76 -1.70
CA ALA A 30 -20.94 -35.05 -2.32
C ALA A 30 -21.64 -33.77 -2.81
N GLY A 31 -22.13 -33.79 -4.05
CA GLY A 31 -22.79 -32.64 -4.70
C GLY A 31 -21.86 -31.61 -5.35
N VAL A 32 -20.54 -31.80 -5.26
CA VAL A 32 -19.55 -30.99 -5.99
C VAL A 32 -19.17 -31.70 -7.30
N PRO A 33 -19.11 -31.02 -8.44
CA PRO A 33 -18.70 -31.64 -9.71
C PRO A 33 -17.30 -32.25 -9.64
N ASP A 34 -17.10 -33.38 -10.33
CA ASP A 34 -15.83 -34.13 -10.33
C ASP A 34 -14.65 -33.31 -10.88
N ASN A 35 -14.93 -32.33 -11.75
CA ASN A 35 -13.94 -31.43 -12.34
C ASN A 35 -13.73 -30.13 -11.53
N ALA A 36 -14.37 -29.98 -10.39
CA ALA A 36 -14.17 -28.83 -9.52
C ALA A 36 -12.76 -28.87 -8.91
N LEU A 37 -12.22 -27.69 -8.68
CA LEU A 37 -10.88 -27.51 -8.09
C LEU A 37 -11.00 -27.15 -6.61
N GLN A 38 -10.24 -27.82 -5.77
CA GLN A 38 -10.06 -27.42 -4.38
C GLN A 38 -9.00 -26.34 -4.29
N VAL A 39 -9.35 -25.20 -3.69
CA VAL A 39 -8.43 -24.08 -3.45
C VAL A 39 -7.68 -24.34 -2.14
N LEU A 40 -6.37 -24.54 -2.23
CA LEU A 40 -5.52 -24.97 -1.12
C LEU A 40 -4.94 -23.79 -0.33
N SER A 41 -4.62 -22.69 -1.03
CA SER A 41 -4.02 -21.49 -0.44
C SER A 41 -4.31 -20.26 -1.31
N MET A 42 -3.77 -19.11 -0.92
CA MET A 42 -3.79 -17.87 -1.70
C MET A 42 -2.38 -17.33 -1.88
N ASP A 43 -2.14 -16.66 -3.00
CA ASP A 43 -0.87 -15.98 -3.28
C ASP A 43 -0.89 -14.49 -2.85
N MET A 44 0.22 -13.78 -3.13
CA MET A 44 0.36 -12.34 -2.86
C MET A 44 -0.60 -11.46 -3.68
N ASP A 45 -1.07 -11.96 -4.82
CA ASP A 45 -2.02 -11.28 -5.70
C ASP A 45 -3.48 -11.54 -5.33
N ALA A 46 -3.73 -12.24 -4.22
CA ALA A 46 -5.05 -12.69 -3.77
C ALA A 46 -5.74 -13.62 -4.78
N GLN A 47 -4.95 -14.45 -5.48
CA GLN A 47 -5.47 -15.52 -6.32
C GLN A 47 -5.51 -16.81 -5.51
N GLY A 48 -6.62 -17.54 -5.60
CA GLY A 48 -6.69 -18.89 -5.04
C GLY A 48 -5.76 -19.84 -5.80
N ILE A 49 -5.03 -20.67 -5.08
CA ILE A 49 -4.10 -21.67 -5.64
C ILE A 49 -4.75 -23.05 -5.53
N ALA A 50 -4.94 -23.71 -6.66
CA ALA A 50 -5.41 -25.09 -6.75
C ALA A 50 -4.41 -25.95 -7.52
N ARG A 51 -4.53 -27.28 -7.40
CA ARG A 51 -3.78 -28.25 -8.21
C ARG A 51 -4.75 -29.17 -8.95
N LYS A 52 -4.44 -29.42 -10.22
CA LYS A 52 -5.12 -30.44 -11.02
C LYS A 52 -4.57 -31.82 -10.71
N ALA A 53 -5.26 -32.87 -11.14
CA ALA A 53 -4.82 -34.26 -10.99
C ALA A 53 -3.47 -34.54 -11.66
N ASP A 54 -3.12 -33.81 -12.74
CA ASP A 54 -1.82 -33.86 -13.42
C ASP A 54 -0.70 -33.10 -12.68
N GLY A 55 -0.96 -32.58 -11.47
CA GLY A 55 -0.03 -31.82 -10.64
C GLY A 55 0.11 -30.33 -11.03
N LYS A 56 -0.50 -29.88 -12.12
CA LYS A 56 -0.40 -28.52 -12.60
C LYS A 56 -1.08 -27.54 -11.66
N VAL A 57 -0.38 -26.43 -11.34
CA VAL A 57 -0.89 -25.35 -10.49
C VAL A 57 -1.87 -24.46 -11.26
N VAL A 58 -2.98 -24.11 -10.65
CA VAL A 58 -3.97 -23.16 -11.20
C VAL A 58 -4.12 -21.98 -10.26
N PHE A 59 -3.83 -20.77 -10.77
CA PHE A 59 -4.08 -19.50 -10.07
C PHE A 59 -5.46 -18.99 -10.47
N ILE A 60 -6.35 -18.82 -9.50
CA ILE A 60 -7.77 -18.53 -9.75
C ILE A 60 -8.15 -17.20 -9.14
N ASP A 61 -8.38 -16.19 -9.99
CA ASP A 61 -8.91 -14.90 -9.53
C ASP A 61 -10.29 -15.07 -8.88
N GLY A 62 -10.45 -14.52 -7.66
CA GLY A 62 -11.72 -14.47 -6.94
C GLY A 62 -12.06 -15.71 -6.12
N ALA A 63 -11.23 -16.76 -6.17
CA ALA A 63 -11.41 -17.94 -5.33
C ALA A 63 -10.67 -17.80 -3.99
N LEU A 64 -11.20 -18.39 -2.92
CA LEU A 64 -10.67 -18.34 -1.57
C LEU A 64 -10.21 -19.70 -1.08
N THR A 65 -9.23 -19.71 -0.19
CA THR A 65 -8.74 -20.93 0.47
C THR A 65 -9.87 -21.73 1.10
N GLY A 66 -9.87 -23.04 0.86
CA GLY A 66 -10.85 -23.99 1.37
C GLY A 66 -12.10 -24.15 0.49
N GLU A 67 -12.22 -23.38 -0.60
CA GLU A 67 -13.35 -23.50 -1.51
C GLU A 67 -13.19 -24.64 -2.51
N TRP A 68 -14.34 -25.13 -2.99
CA TRP A 68 -14.43 -25.94 -4.20
C TRP A 68 -15.08 -25.13 -5.30
N VAL A 69 -14.38 -24.99 -6.42
CA VAL A 69 -14.77 -24.04 -7.46
C VAL A 69 -14.67 -24.61 -8.86
N SER A 70 -15.51 -24.10 -9.76
CA SER A 70 -15.26 -24.16 -11.20
C SER A 70 -14.58 -22.90 -11.65
N ALA A 71 -13.61 -23.02 -12.55
CA ALA A 71 -12.82 -21.89 -13.04
C ALA A 71 -12.64 -21.92 -14.56
N ASN A 72 -12.65 -20.74 -15.18
CA ASN A 72 -12.39 -20.55 -16.60
C ASN A 72 -10.91 -20.23 -16.81
N VAL A 73 -10.17 -21.18 -17.43
CA VAL A 73 -8.76 -21.01 -17.74
C VAL A 73 -8.60 -20.13 -18.97
N HIS A 74 -7.89 -19.01 -18.79
CA HIS A 74 -7.63 -18.03 -19.88
C HIS A 74 -6.16 -17.93 -20.29
N ARG A 75 -5.24 -18.53 -19.49
CA ARG A 75 -3.81 -18.60 -19.83
C ARG A 75 -3.24 -19.94 -19.38
N LYS A 76 -2.50 -20.60 -20.29
CA LYS A 76 -1.86 -21.90 -20.02
C LYS A 76 -0.35 -21.79 -20.23
N LYS A 77 0.40 -22.37 -19.32
CA LYS A 77 1.85 -22.59 -19.37
C LYS A 77 2.15 -24.04 -19.04
N ASN A 78 3.40 -24.47 -19.22
CA ASN A 78 3.78 -25.88 -18.98
C ASN A 78 3.46 -26.33 -17.56
N ASN A 79 3.79 -25.52 -16.54
CA ASN A 79 3.72 -25.89 -15.12
C ASN A 79 2.55 -25.22 -14.38
N TRP A 80 1.87 -24.25 -14.99
CA TRP A 80 0.78 -23.52 -14.34
C TRP A 80 -0.24 -22.96 -15.33
N GLU A 81 -1.42 -22.64 -14.81
CA GLU A 81 -2.51 -22.02 -15.53
C GLU A 81 -3.05 -20.83 -14.74
N ALA A 82 -3.57 -19.81 -15.45
CA ALA A 82 -4.32 -18.72 -14.82
C ALA A 82 -5.79 -18.82 -15.25
N ALA A 83 -6.67 -18.64 -14.27
CA ALA A 83 -8.09 -18.78 -14.41
C ALA A 83 -8.86 -17.68 -13.68
N SER A 84 -10.13 -17.55 -14.03
CA SER A 84 -11.10 -16.72 -13.29
C SER A 84 -12.19 -17.62 -12.72
N LEU A 85 -12.64 -17.33 -11.53
CA LEU A 85 -13.74 -18.02 -10.86
C LEU A 85 -15.01 -17.96 -11.73
N LEU A 86 -15.64 -19.12 -11.96
CA LEU A 86 -16.95 -19.25 -12.60
C LEU A 86 -18.05 -19.50 -11.60
N ALA A 87 -17.84 -20.48 -10.74
CA ALA A 87 -18.84 -20.86 -9.72
C ALA A 87 -18.14 -21.36 -8.46
N VAL A 88 -18.73 -21.09 -7.31
CA VAL A 88 -18.36 -21.67 -6.01
C VAL A 88 -19.38 -22.77 -5.68
N HIS A 89 -18.90 -24.01 -5.52
CA HIS A 89 -19.75 -25.16 -5.17
C HIS A 89 -19.78 -25.38 -3.66
N ARG A 90 -18.69 -25.07 -2.98
CA ARG A 90 -18.60 -25.05 -1.54
C ARG A 90 -17.82 -23.82 -1.11
N GLU A 91 -18.48 -22.92 -0.41
CA GLU A 91 -17.91 -21.65 0.04
C GLU A 91 -16.99 -21.81 1.25
N SER A 92 -15.97 -20.97 1.32
CA SER A 92 -15.22 -20.73 2.54
C SER A 92 -16.11 -20.02 3.57
N SER A 93 -16.04 -20.42 4.84
CA SER A 93 -16.72 -19.70 5.94
C SER A 93 -16.27 -18.24 6.08
N GLN A 94 -15.18 -17.89 5.44
CA GLN A 94 -14.62 -16.52 5.43
C GLN A 94 -15.04 -15.70 4.21
N ARG A 95 -15.82 -16.28 3.28
CA ARG A 95 -16.35 -15.52 2.15
C ARG A 95 -17.42 -14.56 2.63
N VAL A 96 -17.31 -13.31 2.20
CA VAL A 96 -18.28 -12.25 2.50
C VAL A 96 -18.73 -11.55 1.23
N ARG A 97 -19.91 -10.93 1.28
CA ARG A 97 -20.34 -10.02 0.23
C ARG A 97 -19.44 -8.76 0.24
N PRO A 98 -18.80 -8.40 -0.88
CA PRO A 98 -17.98 -7.18 -0.96
C PRO A 98 -18.76 -5.94 -0.57
N GLY A 99 -18.15 -5.09 0.26
CA GLY A 99 -18.76 -3.84 0.70
C GLY A 99 -18.80 -2.74 -0.36
N CYS A 100 -17.99 -2.85 -1.43
CA CYS A 100 -17.93 -1.90 -2.53
C CYS A 100 -18.66 -2.45 -3.76
N VAL A 101 -19.61 -1.68 -4.31
CA VAL A 101 -20.38 -2.07 -5.49
C VAL A 101 -19.56 -2.17 -6.77
N HIS A 102 -18.38 -1.53 -6.80
CA HIS A 102 -17.46 -1.55 -7.93
C HIS A 102 -16.47 -2.71 -7.89
N PHE A 103 -16.47 -3.51 -6.82
CA PHE A 103 -15.62 -4.69 -6.69
C PHE A 103 -16.25 -5.90 -7.39
N GLY A 104 -15.45 -6.65 -8.15
CA GLY A 104 -15.91 -7.89 -8.76
C GLY A 104 -15.00 -8.42 -9.86
N LEU A 105 -15.48 -9.45 -10.57
CA LEU A 105 -14.82 -10.05 -11.73
C LEU A 105 -15.55 -9.72 -13.05
N HIS A 106 -16.67 -8.99 -12.97
CA HIS A 106 -17.42 -8.57 -14.14
C HIS A 106 -16.68 -7.51 -14.95
N ALA A 107 -17.06 -7.35 -16.20
CA ALA A 107 -16.54 -6.28 -17.06
C ALA A 107 -16.84 -4.90 -16.44
N GLY A 108 -15.88 -4.00 -16.46
CA GLY A 108 -15.99 -2.68 -15.85
C GLY A 108 -15.72 -2.64 -14.34
N ALA A 109 -15.51 -3.79 -13.68
CA ALA A 109 -15.18 -3.82 -12.25
C ALA A 109 -13.85 -3.10 -11.97
N CYS A 110 -13.83 -2.34 -10.86
CA CYS A 110 -12.64 -1.62 -10.41
C CYS A 110 -11.50 -2.56 -10.02
N GLY A 111 -10.29 -2.28 -10.51
CA GLY A 111 -9.07 -3.03 -10.20
C GLY A 111 -8.34 -2.59 -8.94
N GLY A 112 -8.83 -1.58 -8.22
CA GLY A 112 -8.14 -1.00 -7.06
C GLY A 112 -8.08 -1.88 -5.81
N CYS A 113 -8.95 -2.90 -5.70
CA CYS A 113 -9.00 -3.82 -4.56
C CYS A 113 -8.99 -5.28 -5.04
N LYS A 114 -8.38 -6.18 -4.25
CA LYS A 114 -8.27 -7.60 -4.61
C LYS A 114 -9.00 -8.55 -3.67
N MET A 115 -9.25 -8.17 -2.40
CA MET A 115 -9.64 -9.11 -1.33
C MET A 115 -10.97 -8.78 -0.64
N GLN A 116 -11.83 -7.90 -1.18
CA GLN A 116 -13.06 -7.48 -0.48
C GLN A 116 -14.10 -8.61 -0.30
N HIS A 117 -13.98 -9.71 -1.01
CA HIS A 117 -14.80 -10.92 -0.87
C HIS A 117 -14.35 -11.85 0.26
N LEU A 118 -13.24 -11.51 0.94
CA LEU A 118 -12.69 -12.22 2.09
C LEU A 118 -12.90 -11.38 3.36
N HIS A 119 -13.35 -12.00 4.45
CA HIS A 119 -13.52 -11.33 5.75
C HIS A 119 -12.22 -10.65 6.20
N ALA A 120 -12.32 -9.47 6.82
CA ALA A 120 -11.17 -8.63 7.13
C ALA A 120 -10.09 -9.35 7.99
N SER A 121 -10.49 -10.09 9.02
CA SER A 121 -9.55 -10.86 9.84
C SER A 121 -8.86 -11.99 9.03
N ALA A 122 -9.60 -12.62 8.13
CA ALA A 122 -9.04 -13.64 7.25
C ALA A 122 -8.09 -13.06 6.19
N GLN A 123 -8.26 -11.78 5.78
CA GLN A 123 -7.29 -11.09 4.95
C GLN A 123 -5.93 -10.95 5.65
N VAL A 124 -5.94 -10.64 6.95
CA VAL A 124 -4.73 -10.55 7.77
C VAL A 124 -4.04 -11.92 7.87
N ALA A 125 -4.81 -12.95 8.21
CA ALA A 125 -4.29 -14.33 8.29
C ALA A 125 -3.71 -14.82 6.96
N SER A 126 -4.37 -14.54 5.83
CA SER A 126 -3.86 -14.88 4.49
C SER A 126 -2.54 -14.18 4.17
N LYS A 127 -2.41 -12.88 4.49
CA LYS A 127 -1.17 -12.12 4.28
C LYS A 127 -0.04 -12.64 5.16
N GLN A 128 -0.32 -12.99 6.42
CA GLN A 128 0.65 -13.60 7.31
C GLN A 128 1.12 -14.94 6.75
N ARG A 129 0.20 -15.80 6.31
CA ARG A 129 0.54 -17.07 5.69
C ARG A 129 1.48 -16.92 4.49
N VAL A 130 1.21 -15.95 3.61
CA VAL A 130 2.09 -15.66 2.47
C VAL A 130 3.49 -15.24 2.94
N LEU A 131 3.60 -14.44 4.01
CA LEU A 131 4.90 -14.08 4.59
C LEU A 131 5.64 -15.31 5.10
N GLU A 132 4.99 -16.16 5.87
CA GLU A 132 5.58 -17.40 6.42
C GLU A 132 6.03 -18.36 5.32
N ASP A 133 5.19 -18.56 4.28
CA ASP A 133 5.52 -19.38 3.12
C ASP A 133 6.73 -18.83 2.35
N ASN A 134 6.82 -17.50 2.17
CA ASN A 134 7.97 -16.88 1.51
C ASN A 134 9.26 -16.99 2.34
N LEU A 135 9.19 -16.77 3.65
CA LEU A 135 10.34 -16.99 4.53
C LEU A 135 10.86 -18.43 4.43
N TRP A 136 9.95 -19.40 4.44
CA TRP A 136 10.30 -20.81 4.36
C TRP A 136 10.77 -21.24 2.96
N HIS A 137 9.96 -20.97 1.92
CA HIS A 137 10.22 -21.52 0.59
C HIS A 137 11.27 -20.73 -0.21
N LEU A 138 11.31 -19.40 -0.06
CA LEU A 138 12.27 -18.54 -0.77
C LEU A 138 13.49 -18.22 0.11
N GLY A 139 13.26 -17.74 1.32
CA GLY A 139 14.32 -17.34 2.24
C GLY A 139 15.04 -18.50 2.91
N LYS A 140 14.45 -19.71 2.94
CA LYS A 140 14.93 -20.89 3.71
C LYS A 140 15.14 -20.56 5.18
N VAL A 141 14.31 -19.66 5.71
CA VAL A 141 14.36 -19.18 7.09
C VAL A 141 13.06 -19.58 7.79
N LYS A 142 13.17 -20.07 9.01
CA LYS A 142 12.04 -20.26 9.92
C LYS A 142 12.16 -19.24 11.05
N ALA A 143 11.16 -18.36 11.17
CA ALA A 143 11.13 -17.39 12.25
C ALA A 143 10.96 -18.10 13.60
N GLU A 144 11.78 -17.75 14.60
CA GLU A 144 11.66 -18.25 15.96
C GLU A 144 10.46 -17.64 16.68
N THR A 145 10.16 -16.37 16.37
CA THR A 145 9.04 -15.64 16.97
C THR A 145 8.22 -14.97 15.88
N LEU A 146 6.92 -15.24 15.89
CA LEU A 146 5.94 -14.55 15.04
C LEU A 146 5.15 -13.56 15.91
N LEU A 147 5.32 -12.28 15.64
CA LEU A 147 4.57 -11.24 16.32
C LEU A 147 3.14 -11.18 15.78
N ARG A 148 2.21 -10.81 16.66
CA ARG A 148 0.83 -10.55 16.24
C ARG A 148 0.81 -9.49 15.13
N PRO A 149 0.09 -9.71 14.02
CA PRO A 149 -0.08 -8.73 12.95
C PRO A 149 -0.62 -7.39 13.45
N ILE A 150 -0.28 -6.31 12.77
CA ILE A 150 -0.89 -5.01 12.99
C ILE A 150 -2.16 -4.95 12.15
N GLU A 151 -3.28 -4.67 12.79
CA GLU A 151 -4.58 -4.48 12.17
C GLU A 151 -5.03 -3.02 12.31
N GLY A 152 -5.83 -2.55 11.38
CA GLY A 152 -6.34 -1.18 11.38
C GLY A 152 -7.70 -1.09 10.67
N PRO A 153 -8.19 0.14 10.43
CA PRO A 153 -9.44 0.35 9.72
C PRO A 153 -9.47 -0.38 8.38
N THR A 154 -10.56 -1.07 8.08
CA THR A 154 -10.75 -1.79 6.82
C THR A 154 -11.26 -0.90 5.70
N TRP A 155 -11.79 0.28 6.04
CA TRP A 155 -12.32 1.31 5.14
C TRP A 155 -11.74 2.67 5.50
N GLY A 156 -11.77 3.62 4.57
CA GLY A 156 -11.33 4.99 4.80
C GLY A 156 -9.83 5.15 5.09
N TYR A 157 -9.03 4.11 4.86
CA TYR A 157 -7.63 4.07 5.27
C TYR A 157 -6.64 4.62 4.25
N ARG A 158 -7.06 4.82 2.99
CA ARG A 158 -6.16 5.17 1.89
C ARG A 158 -6.09 6.68 1.71
N TYR A 159 -5.09 7.28 2.35
CA TYR A 159 -4.85 8.75 2.34
C TYR A 159 -4.05 9.23 1.13
N ARG A 160 -3.58 8.32 0.29
CA ARG A 160 -2.92 8.65 -0.98
C ARG A 160 -3.48 7.80 -2.10
N ALA A 161 -3.80 8.47 -3.21
CA ALA A 161 -4.27 7.79 -4.40
C ALA A 161 -3.93 8.57 -5.67
N ARG A 162 -3.81 7.85 -6.77
CA ARG A 162 -3.72 8.41 -8.11
C ARG A 162 -4.99 8.02 -8.85
N LEU A 163 -5.84 8.99 -9.10
CA LEU A 163 -7.07 8.84 -9.85
C LEU A 163 -6.79 9.17 -11.32
N SER A 164 -7.07 8.25 -12.21
CA SER A 164 -7.03 8.49 -13.65
C SER A 164 -8.26 9.27 -14.07
N VAL A 165 -8.09 10.17 -15.02
CA VAL A 165 -9.15 11.03 -15.55
C VAL A 165 -9.27 10.81 -17.07
N ARG A 166 -10.49 10.69 -17.57
CA ARG A 166 -10.75 10.53 -19.00
C ARG A 166 -12.08 11.13 -19.40
N HIS A 167 -12.05 12.06 -20.34
CA HIS A 167 -13.24 12.43 -21.09
C HIS A 167 -13.52 11.38 -22.17
N VAL A 168 -14.63 10.69 -22.06
CA VAL A 168 -15.09 9.68 -23.00
C VAL A 168 -16.07 10.31 -23.98
N VAL A 169 -15.54 10.94 -25.03
CA VAL A 169 -16.31 11.74 -26.02
C VAL A 169 -17.53 10.98 -26.54
N LYS A 170 -17.36 9.70 -26.91
CA LYS A 170 -18.45 8.86 -27.45
C LYS A 170 -19.64 8.68 -26.48
N LYS A 171 -19.40 8.81 -25.16
CA LYS A 171 -20.40 8.68 -24.12
C LYS A 171 -20.85 10.04 -23.54
N GLY A 172 -20.16 11.12 -23.90
CA GLY A 172 -20.39 12.44 -23.34
C GLY A 172 -20.14 12.54 -21.82
N VAL A 173 -19.24 11.72 -21.27
CA VAL A 173 -18.99 11.68 -19.82
C VAL A 173 -17.51 11.79 -19.49
N VAL A 174 -17.21 12.39 -18.35
CA VAL A 174 -15.87 12.36 -17.74
C VAL A 174 -15.86 11.27 -16.67
N LEU A 175 -14.86 10.41 -16.71
CA LEU A 175 -14.58 9.41 -15.69
C LEU A 175 -13.39 9.86 -14.83
N VAL A 176 -13.53 9.72 -13.51
CA VAL A 176 -12.47 9.94 -12.52
C VAL A 176 -12.45 8.73 -11.59
N GLY A 177 -11.32 8.04 -11.50
CA GLY A 177 -11.23 6.86 -10.65
C GLY A 177 -10.04 5.96 -10.96
N PHE A 178 -10.11 4.72 -10.50
CA PHE A 178 -9.09 3.72 -10.77
C PHE A 178 -9.37 2.97 -12.09
N HIS A 179 -8.35 2.31 -12.61
CA HIS A 179 -8.53 1.46 -13.78
C HIS A 179 -9.44 0.26 -13.48
N GLU A 180 -10.12 -0.20 -14.51
CA GLU A 180 -10.81 -1.49 -14.47
C GLU A 180 -9.82 -2.63 -14.24
N ARG A 181 -10.31 -3.72 -13.71
CA ARG A 181 -9.53 -4.93 -13.47
C ARG A 181 -9.00 -5.48 -14.80
N LYS A 182 -7.68 -5.68 -14.90
CA LYS A 182 -6.99 -6.20 -16.09
C LYS A 182 -7.24 -5.41 -17.38
N SER A 183 -7.52 -4.13 -17.27
CA SER A 183 -7.85 -3.25 -18.40
C SER A 183 -7.11 -1.91 -18.26
N ARG A 184 -6.96 -1.22 -19.40
CA ARG A 184 -6.46 0.18 -19.44
C ARG A 184 -7.57 1.22 -19.34
N TYR A 185 -8.83 0.79 -19.29
CA TYR A 185 -9.96 1.70 -19.15
C TYR A 185 -10.14 2.10 -17.70
N ILE A 186 -10.83 3.22 -17.47
CA ILE A 186 -11.17 3.71 -16.14
C ILE A 186 -12.54 3.14 -15.77
N ALA A 187 -12.64 2.56 -14.57
CA ALA A 187 -13.90 2.08 -14.05
C ALA A 187 -14.87 3.26 -13.83
N ASP A 188 -16.12 3.08 -14.20
CA ASP A 188 -17.16 4.08 -13.96
C ASP A 188 -17.58 4.08 -12.49
N MET A 189 -16.75 4.75 -11.68
CA MET A 189 -16.89 4.78 -10.21
C MET A 189 -17.70 5.98 -9.77
N GLN A 190 -18.58 5.76 -8.79
CA GLN A 190 -19.33 6.81 -8.11
C GLN A 190 -18.87 6.99 -6.66
N SER A 191 -18.21 5.99 -6.11
CA SER A 191 -17.71 5.96 -4.73
C SER A 191 -16.47 5.08 -4.60
N CYS A 192 -15.70 5.28 -3.53
CA CYS A 192 -14.53 4.45 -3.21
C CYS A 192 -14.33 4.33 -1.69
N LYS A 193 -14.90 3.33 -1.07
CA LYS A 193 -14.92 3.15 0.39
C LYS A 193 -13.55 3.01 1.06
N ILE A 194 -12.48 2.75 0.32
CA ILE A 194 -11.12 2.74 0.91
C ILE A 194 -10.51 4.14 1.04
N LEU A 195 -11.02 5.14 0.29
CA LEU A 195 -10.66 6.54 0.50
C LEU A 195 -11.32 7.09 1.76
N PRO A 196 -10.74 8.10 2.44
CA PRO A 196 -11.42 8.80 3.53
C PRO A 196 -12.81 9.29 3.09
N PRO A 197 -13.83 9.28 3.98
CA PRO A 197 -15.20 9.63 3.60
C PRO A 197 -15.35 10.98 2.91
N HIS A 198 -14.60 11.99 3.37
CA HIS A 198 -14.62 13.32 2.75
C HIS A 198 -14.05 13.32 1.32
N VAL A 199 -13.10 12.41 1.02
CA VAL A 199 -12.54 12.24 -0.33
C VAL A 199 -13.45 11.38 -1.21
N ASP A 200 -14.04 10.32 -0.66
CA ASP A 200 -15.03 9.52 -1.36
C ASP A 200 -16.16 10.39 -1.92
N ALA A 201 -16.65 11.34 -1.10
CA ALA A 201 -17.67 12.31 -1.49
C ALA A 201 -17.24 13.25 -2.64
N LEU A 202 -15.94 13.40 -2.92
CA LEU A 202 -15.43 14.26 -4.00
C LEU A 202 -15.48 13.59 -5.38
N LEU A 203 -15.65 12.27 -5.50
CA LEU A 203 -15.53 11.59 -6.81
C LEU A 203 -16.50 12.13 -7.86
N LEU A 204 -17.77 12.29 -7.52
CA LEU A 204 -18.76 12.87 -8.45
C LEU A 204 -18.57 14.37 -8.67
N PRO A 205 -18.34 15.20 -7.63
CA PRO A 205 -17.96 16.61 -7.82
C PRO A 205 -16.72 16.81 -8.72
N LEU A 206 -15.68 15.98 -8.57
CA LEU A 206 -14.49 16.03 -9.44
C LEU A 206 -14.83 15.69 -10.89
N ARG A 207 -15.69 14.72 -11.14
CA ARG A 207 -16.17 14.43 -12.51
C ARG A 207 -16.89 15.63 -13.12
N ALA A 208 -17.76 16.30 -12.35
CA ALA A 208 -18.48 17.49 -12.78
C ALA A 208 -17.53 18.68 -13.04
N LEU A 209 -16.58 18.90 -12.12
CA LEU A 209 -15.56 19.95 -12.28
C LEU A 209 -14.78 19.73 -13.58
N ILE A 210 -14.18 18.57 -13.78
CA ILE A 210 -13.37 18.30 -14.99
C ILE A 210 -14.22 18.41 -16.26
N ALA A 211 -15.48 17.98 -16.24
CA ALA A 211 -16.38 18.12 -17.39
C ALA A 211 -16.63 19.59 -17.77
N GLY A 212 -16.60 20.50 -16.80
CA GLY A 212 -16.77 21.95 -17.00
C GLY A 212 -15.52 22.67 -17.50
N LEU A 213 -14.31 22.08 -17.34
CA LEU A 213 -13.07 22.72 -17.76
C LEU A 213 -12.95 22.76 -19.29
N GLN A 214 -12.34 23.82 -19.81
CA GLN A 214 -11.91 23.87 -21.21
C GLN A 214 -10.82 22.82 -21.46
N ALA A 215 -9.90 22.65 -20.50
CA ALA A 215 -8.79 21.70 -20.55
C ALA A 215 -9.19 20.22 -20.22
N ARG A 216 -10.49 19.87 -20.19
CA ARG A 216 -10.97 18.53 -19.79
C ARG A 216 -10.33 17.36 -20.54
N ASP A 217 -9.94 17.56 -21.79
CA ASP A 217 -9.33 16.52 -22.63
C ASP A 217 -7.83 16.34 -22.35
N THR A 218 -7.20 17.32 -21.71
CA THR A 218 -5.76 17.38 -21.42
C THR A 218 -5.42 17.22 -19.93
N CYS A 219 -6.40 16.86 -19.09
CA CYS A 219 -6.23 16.58 -17.67
C CYS A 219 -6.31 15.05 -17.40
N PRO A 220 -5.21 14.29 -17.52
CA PRO A 220 -5.28 12.84 -17.48
C PRO A 220 -5.32 12.25 -16.06
N GLN A 221 -5.04 13.04 -15.00
CA GLN A 221 -4.81 12.51 -13.67
C GLN A 221 -5.05 13.54 -12.57
N ILE A 222 -5.59 13.06 -11.45
CA ILE A 222 -5.64 13.78 -10.18
C ILE A 222 -4.95 12.91 -9.14
N GLU A 223 -3.88 13.41 -8.50
CA GLU A 223 -3.29 12.74 -7.34
C GLU A 223 -3.88 13.32 -6.05
N LEU A 224 -4.17 12.41 -5.12
CA LEU A 224 -4.66 12.72 -3.80
C LEU A 224 -3.55 12.54 -2.76
N ALA A 225 -3.39 13.50 -1.88
CA ALA A 225 -2.58 13.40 -0.68
C ALA A 225 -3.31 14.05 0.50
N CYS A 226 -3.65 13.26 1.51
CA CYS A 226 -4.28 13.77 2.73
C CYS A 226 -3.23 13.85 3.85
N GLY A 227 -3.13 15.02 4.47
CA GLY A 227 -2.54 15.20 5.79
C GLY A 227 -3.59 15.03 6.88
N ASP A 228 -3.25 15.43 8.11
CA ASP A 228 -4.19 15.35 9.24
C ASP A 228 -5.31 16.40 9.14
N SER A 229 -5.03 17.57 8.56
CA SER A 229 -6.00 18.67 8.42
C SER A 229 -6.19 19.17 7.00
N VAL A 230 -5.31 18.82 6.07
CA VAL A 230 -5.33 19.32 4.68
C VAL A 230 -5.50 18.15 3.72
N THR A 231 -6.39 18.32 2.74
CA THR A 231 -6.53 17.42 1.60
C THR A 231 -6.02 18.13 0.36
N ALA A 232 -4.89 17.66 -0.16
CA ALA A 232 -4.28 18.17 -1.37
C ALA A 232 -4.70 17.33 -2.60
N LEU A 233 -5.05 18.01 -3.68
CA LEU A 233 -5.35 17.42 -4.98
C LEU A 233 -4.36 18.00 -6.00
N VAL A 234 -3.59 17.14 -6.67
CA VAL A 234 -2.67 17.57 -7.75
C VAL A 234 -3.34 17.28 -9.09
N LEU A 235 -3.68 18.34 -9.81
CA LEU A 235 -4.20 18.21 -11.17
C LEU A 235 -3.04 18.18 -12.17
N ARG A 236 -2.85 17.07 -12.84
CA ARG A 236 -1.97 16.99 -13.98
C ARG A 236 -2.68 17.54 -15.21
N HIS A 237 -2.06 18.51 -15.88
CA HIS A 237 -2.58 19.09 -17.12
C HIS A 237 -1.46 19.13 -18.17
N LEU A 238 -1.79 18.76 -19.42
CA LEU A 238 -0.81 18.65 -20.50
C LEU A 238 -0.70 19.95 -21.31
N GLU A 239 -1.69 20.83 -21.18
CA GLU A 239 -1.75 22.14 -21.78
C GLU A 239 -2.04 23.20 -20.71
N PRO A 240 -1.67 24.47 -20.92
CA PRO A 240 -1.96 25.54 -19.97
C PRO A 240 -3.46 25.65 -19.66
N LEU A 241 -3.79 25.86 -18.39
CA LEU A 241 -5.15 26.15 -17.96
C LEU A 241 -5.48 27.60 -18.22
N CYS A 242 -6.69 27.88 -18.70
CA CYS A 242 -7.17 29.25 -18.86
C CYS A 242 -7.67 29.86 -17.52
N ASP A 243 -7.86 31.16 -17.46
CA ASP A 243 -8.35 31.87 -16.27
C ASP A 243 -9.70 31.31 -15.78
N GLY A 244 -10.58 30.92 -16.72
CA GLY A 244 -11.86 30.27 -16.41
C GLY A 244 -11.70 28.91 -15.73
N ASP A 245 -10.74 28.09 -16.16
CA ASP A 245 -10.42 26.81 -15.53
C ASP A 245 -9.86 27.03 -14.13
N LEU A 246 -8.92 27.99 -13.98
CA LEU A 246 -8.34 28.35 -12.67
C LEU A 246 -9.41 28.88 -11.69
N ALA A 247 -10.36 29.67 -12.16
CA ALA A 247 -11.47 30.16 -11.35
C ALA A 247 -12.38 29.03 -10.87
N GLN A 248 -12.68 28.03 -11.73
CA GLN A 248 -13.46 26.86 -11.35
C GLN A 248 -12.72 26.00 -10.31
N LEU A 249 -11.40 25.81 -10.45
CA LEU A 249 -10.58 25.11 -9.45
C LEU A 249 -10.63 25.82 -8.08
N ARG A 250 -10.53 27.16 -8.05
CA ARG A 250 -10.63 27.94 -6.81
C ARG A 250 -11.99 27.80 -6.15
N THR A 251 -13.06 27.93 -6.94
CA THR A 251 -14.43 27.74 -6.45
C THR A 251 -14.60 26.34 -5.85
N PHE A 252 -14.08 25.33 -6.52
CA PHE A 252 -14.11 23.95 -6.02
C PHE A 252 -13.33 23.81 -4.71
N ALA A 253 -12.13 24.41 -4.61
CA ALA A 253 -11.30 24.39 -3.40
C ALA A 253 -12.03 24.98 -2.20
N GLN A 254 -12.67 26.12 -2.37
CA GLN A 254 -13.45 26.81 -1.33
C GLN A 254 -14.69 25.99 -0.91
N THR A 255 -15.41 25.41 -1.88
CA THR A 255 -16.63 24.65 -1.64
C THR A 255 -16.36 23.36 -0.87
N HIS A 256 -15.26 22.69 -1.17
CA HIS A 256 -14.96 21.35 -0.67
C HIS A 256 -13.83 21.30 0.37
N GLY A 257 -13.21 22.43 0.73
CA GLY A 257 -12.14 22.48 1.73
C GLY A 257 -10.88 21.72 1.27
N VAL A 258 -10.53 21.79 -0.01
CA VAL A 258 -9.36 21.13 -0.58
C VAL A 258 -8.34 22.14 -1.09
N GLN A 259 -7.10 21.69 -1.23
CA GLN A 259 -5.99 22.49 -1.71
C GLN A 259 -5.54 21.98 -3.08
N TRP A 260 -5.59 22.84 -4.12
CA TRP A 260 -5.12 22.47 -5.45
C TRP A 260 -3.63 22.72 -5.64
N TRP A 261 -3.00 21.70 -6.21
CA TRP A 261 -1.66 21.75 -6.78
C TRP A 261 -1.76 21.47 -8.27
N LEU A 262 -0.93 22.15 -9.06
CA LEU A 262 -0.89 22.02 -10.52
C LEU A 262 0.39 21.30 -10.94
N GLN A 263 0.27 20.41 -11.92
CA GLN A 263 1.39 19.67 -12.49
C GLN A 263 1.41 19.78 -14.01
N PRO A 264 2.08 20.79 -14.56
CA PRO A 264 2.15 20.98 -16.02
C PRO A 264 3.07 20.00 -16.75
N LYS A 265 4.10 19.46 -16.08
CA LYS A 265 5.10 18.55 -16.67
C LYS A 265 5.47 17.41 -15.72
N GLY A 266 6.75 17.28 -15.34
CA GLY A 266 7.25 16.28 -14.41
C GLY A 266 6.89 16.59 -12.95
N PRO A 267 7.21 15.65 -12.02
CA PRO A 267 6.92 15.83 -10.59
C PRO A 267 7.59 17.07 -9.96
N ASP A 268 8.72 17.49 -10.52
CA ASP A 268 9.47 18.69 -10.15
C ASP A 268 8.75 19.99 -10.43
N THR A 269 7.76 19.97 -11.32
CA THR A 269 6.96 21.15 -11.69
C THR A 269 5.70 21.34 -10.84
N VAL A 270 5.47 20.46 -9.86
CA VAL A 270 4.29 20.52 -8.99
C VAL A 270 4.38 21.74 -8.09
N HIS A 271 3.35 22.60 -8.14
CA HIS A 271 3.25 23.83 -7.36
C HIS A 271 1.82 24.08 -6.90
N LEU A 272 1.66 24.84 -5.82
CA LEU A 272 0.36 25.28 -5.32
C LEU A 272 -0.33 26.22 -6.31
N LEU A 273 -1.65 26.09 -6.46
CA LEU A 273 -2.44 27.02 -7.22
C LEU A 273 -2.46 28.42 -6.54
N ASP A 274 -2.67 28.44 -5.23
CA ASP A 274 -2.72 29.67 -4.43
C ASP A 274 -1.79 29.52 -3.19
N PRO A 275 -0.48 29.85 -3.34
CA PRO A 275 0.51 29.58 -2.27
C PRO A 275 0.32 30.42 -1.01
N GLN A 276 -0.27 31.62 -1.12
CA GLN A 276 -0.37 32.57 0.00
C GLN A 276 -1.41 32.18 1.06
N GLU A 277 -2.38 31.34 0.70
CA GLU A 277 -3.47 30.89 1.57
C GLU A 277 -3.32 29.44 2.02
N ALA A 278 -2.20 28.81 1.67
CA ALA A 278 -2.04 27.37 1.83
C ALA A 278 -1.62 26.97 3.24
N ALA A 279 -2.49 26.27 3.95
CA ALA A 279 -2.10 25.55 5.15
C ALA A 279 -1.10 24.41 4.83
N PRO A 280 -0.15 24.09 5.74
CA PRO A 280 0.85 23.06 5.50
C PRO A 280 0.21 21.68 5.41
N LEU A 281 0.58 20.92 4.38
CA LEU A 281 0.23 19.51 4.25
C LEU A 281 1.17 18.71 5.15
N ALA A 282 0.65 18.15 6.26
CA ALA A 282 1.45 17.45 7.25
C ALA A 282 0.67 16.31 7.91
N TYR A 283 1.38 15.35 8.49
CA TYR A 283 0.84 14.35 9.41
C TYR A 283 1.64 14.32 10.70
N ALA A 284 1.02 13.87 11.78
CA ALA A 284 1.66 13.78 13.09
C ALA A 284 1.97 12.33 13.48
N LEU A 285 3.06 12.19 14.26
CA LEU A 285 3.41 11.00 15.03
C LEU A 285 3.32 11.39 16.53
N PRO A 286 2.10 11.35 17.11
CA PRO A 286 1.82 11.95 18.42
C PRO A 286 2.64 11.33 19.57
N ASP A 287 2.88 10.00 19.50
CA ASP A 287 3.66 9.28 20.53
C ASP A 287 5.08 9.85 20.71
N PHE A 288 5.58 10.57 19.70
CA PHE A 288 6.92 11.14 19.67
C PHE A 288 6.92 12.68 19.67
N GLY A 289 5.76 13.31 19.64
CA GLY A 289 5.63 14.75 19.49
C GLY A 289 6.26 15.27 18.17
N ILE A 290 6.14 14.50 17.09
CA ILE A 290 6.71 14.82 15.76
C ILE A 290 5.59 15.21 14.80
N THR A 291 5.80 16.31 14.07
CA THR A 291 4.99 16.69 12.90
C THR A 291 5.82 16.58 11.64
N MET A 292 5.25 15.97 10.62
CA MET A 292 5.90 15.64 9.35
C MET A 292 5.26 16.42 8.19
N PRO A 293 5.71 17.63 7.87
CA PRO A 293 5.37 18.32 6.63
C PRO A 293 5.86 17.53 5.41
N PHE A 294 5.05 17.53 4.35
CA PHE A 294 5.40 16.87 3.10
C PHE A 294 4.76 17.55 1.89
N LYS A 295 5.29 17.31 0.70
CA LYS A 295 4.65 17.71 -0.56
C LYS A 295 3.79 16.55 -1.10
N PRO A 296 2.76 16.82 -1.92
CA PRO A 296 1.97 15.76 -2.53
C PRO A 296 2.79 14.77 -3.37
N THR A 297 3.96 15.18 -3.84
CA THR A 297 4.90 14.34 -4.59
C THR A 297 5.79 13.44 -3.72
N ASP A 298 5.94 13.78 -2.45
CA ASP A 298 6.79 13.01 -1.53
C ASP A 298 6.12 11.68 -1.18
N PHE A 299 6.92 10.65 -0.98
CA PHE A 299 6.38 9.37 -0.52
C PHE A 299 5.94 9.45 0.95
N THR A 300 4.71 9.10 1.22
CA THR A 300 4.18 8.86 2.58
C THR A 300 3.39 7.56 2.62
N GLN A 301 3.29 6.93 3.79
CA GLN A 301 2.50 5.71 3.95
C GLN A 301 1.02 5.97 3.65
N VAL A 302 0.42 5.09 2.83
CA VAL A 302 -0.97 5.27 2.38
C VAL A 302 -1.99 5.11 3.50
N ASN A 303 -1.63 4.41 4.56
CA ASN A 303 -2.46 4.16 5.74
C ASN A 303 -1.79 4.79 6.99
N PRO A 304 -2.17 6.03 7.37
CA PRO A 304 -1.56 6.71 8.51
C PRO A 304 -1.83 6.02 9.84
N HIS A 305 -2.97 5.31 9.99
CA HIS A 305 -3.28 4.58 11.21
C HIS A 305 -2.29 3.43 11.45
N ILE A 306 -2.01 2.66 10.39
CA ILE A 306 -1.00 1.59 10.45
C ILE A 306 0.40 2.18 10.61
N ASN A 307 0.71 3.29 9.93
CA ASN A 307 2.02 3.95 10.06
C ASN A 307 2.35 4.31 11.50
N ARG A 308 1.43 4.95 12.23
CA ARG A 308 1.62 5.31 13.64
C ARG A 308 1.95 4.09 14.50
N VAL A 309 1.14 3.03 14.41
CA VAL A 309 1.37 1.80 15.18
C VAL A 309 2.65 1.10 14.75
N LEU A 310 2.98 1.10 13.46
CA LEU A 310 4.20 0.49 12.91
C LEU A 310 5.46 1.19 13.45
N VAL A 311 5.49 2.53 13.41
CA VAL A 311 6.60 3.32 13.94
C VAL A 311 6.79 3.04 15.43
N SER A 312 5.71 3.13 16.24
CA SER A 312 5.78 2.85 17.68
C SER A 312 6.24 1.43 17.98
N ARG A 313 5.81 0.43 17.20
CA ARG A 313 6.26 -0.95 17.37
C ARG A 313 7.73 -1.13 16.97
N ALA A 314 8.15 -0.53 15.85
CA ALA A 314 9.54 -0.61 15.39
C ALA A 314 10.51 -0.02 16.43
N LEU A 315 10.19 1.14 17.00
CA LEU A 315 11.05 1.74 18.02
C LEU A 315 11.12 0.91 19.31
N ARG A 316 9.98 0.32 19.74
CA ARG A 316 9.99 -0.58 20.91
C ARG A 316 10.83 -1.85 20.67
N LEU A 317 10.85 -2.37 19.45
CA LEU A 317 11.66 -3.54 19.09
C LEU A 317 13.13 -3.19 18.90
N LEU A 318 13.40 -1.99 18.37
CA LEU A 318 14.76 -1.47 18.23
C LEU A 318 15.39 -1.19 19.59
N ASP A 319 14.59 -0.70 20.54
CA ASP A 319 14.98 -0.37 21.93
C ASP A 319 16.27 0.47 22.00
N ALA A 320 16.40 1.45 21.11
CA ALA A 320 17.57 2.29 21.02
C ALA A 320 17.81 3.09 22.31
N GLN A 321 19.05 3.03 22.84
CA GLN A 321 19.42 3.66 24.11
C GLN A 321 20.09 5.02 23.88
N ALA A 322 20.02 5.89 24.88
CA ALA A 322 20.56 7.26 24.84
C ALA A 322 22.08 7.37 24.59
N HIS A 323 22.82 6.27 24.64
CA HIS A 323 24.25 6.23 24.31
C HIS A 323 24.55 5.66 22.91
N GLU A 324 23.52 5.19 22.20
CA GLU A 324 23.69 4.50 20.92
C GLU A 324 23.58 5.43 19.71
N ARG A 325 24.27 5.07 18.65
CA ARG A 325 24.14 5.66 17.31
C ARG A 325 23.31 4.73 16.44
N VAL A 326 22.32 5.27 15.75
CA VAL A 326 21.42 4.50 14.89
C VAL A 326 21.49 4.98 13.46
N ILE A 327 21.45 4.06 12.52
CA ILE A 327 21.37 4.35 11.08
C ILE A 327 19.97 3.93 10.59
N ASP A 328 19.28 4.85 9.95
CA ASP A 328 18.00 4.61 9.27
C ASP A 328 18.24 4.58 7.75
N TRP A 329 18.21 3.38 7.18
CA TRP A 329 18.37 3.14 5.76
C TRP A 329 17.04 3.36 5.03
N PHE A 330 17.08 4.07 3.90
CA PHE A 330 15.89 4.50 3.16
C PHE A 330 14.98 5.41 3.97
N CYS A 331 15.57 6.39 4.65
CA CYS A 331 14.90 7.23 5.65
C CYS A 331 13.74 8.08 5.08
N GLY A 332 13.70 8.33 3.77
CA GLY A 332 12.66 9.15 3.14
C GLY A 332 12.58 10.54 3.75
N LEU A 333 11.40 10.90 4.26
CA LEU A 333 11.14 12.18 4.97
C LEU A 333 11.63 12.20 6.43
N GLY A 334 12.17 11.08 6.93
CA GLY A 334 12.52 10.90 8.34
C GLY A 334 11.43 10.25 9.18
N ASN A 335 10.53 9.47 8.57
CA ASN A 335 9.38 8.84 9.25
C ASN A 335 9.76 7.94 10.44
N PHE A 336 10.92 7.29 10.40
CA PHE A 336 11.52 6.55 11.52
C PHE A 336 12.67 7.34 12.15
N THR A 337 13.46 8.05 11.35
CA THR A 337 14.64 8.81 11.82
C THR A 337 14.30 9.79 12.94
N LEU A 338 13.25 10.62 12.77
CA LEU A 338 12.89 11.62 13.77
C LEU A 338 12.34 11.00 15.08
N PRO A 339 11.45 9.98 15.03
CA PRO A 339 11.12 9.20 16.22
C PRO A 339 12.32 8.56 16.92
N ILE A 340 13.26 7.96 16.20
CA ILE A 340 14.50 7.39 16.77
C ILE A 340 15.33 8.48 17.45
N ALA A 341 15.37 9.69 16.89
CA ALA A 341 16.09 10.83 17.49
C ALA A 341 15.51 11.30 18.83
N THR A 342 14.34 10.81 19.25
CA THR A 342 13.80 11.09 20.59
C THR A 342 14.46 10.27 21.69
N CYS A 343 15.15 9.17 21.36
CA CYS A 343 15.72 8.24 22.36
C CYS A 343 17.21 7.89 22.13
N ALA A 344 17.73 7.95 20.92
CA ALA A 344 19.13 7.65 20.60
C ALA A 344 20.05 8.82 20.95
N ARG A 345 21.38 8.57 20.93
CA ARG A 345 22.41 9.62 21.05
C ARG A 345 22.58 10.41 19.76
N GLU A 346 22.59 9.71 18.63
CA GLU A 346 22.83 10.25 17.29
C GLU A 346 22.11 9.41 16.26
N VAL A 347 21.57 10.02 15.22
CA VAL A 347 20.89 9.29 14.13
C VAL A 347 21.45 9.74 12.78
N LEU A 348 21.73 8.75 11.92
CA LEU A 348 22.10 8.98 10.52
C LEU A 348 20.98 8.46 9.63
N GLY A 349 20.28 9.35 8.92
CA GLY A 349 19.33 9.01 7.86
C GLY A 349 20.02 8.92 6.51
N VAL A 350 19.87 7.82 5.80
CA VAL A 350 20.45 7.63 4.45
C VAL A 350 19.31 7.42 3.44
N GLU A 351 19.28 8.20 2.36
CA GLU A 351 18.22 8.19 1.35
C GLU A 351 18.83 8.42 -0.05
N GLY A 352 18.26 7.79 -1.07
CA GLY A 352 18.74 7.94 -2.46
C GLY A 352 18.38 9.27 -3.11
N SER A 353 17.31 9.91 -2.67
CA SER A 353 16.79 11.16 -3.24
C SER A 353 17.29 12.38 -2.47
N ALA A 354 18.11 13.20 -3.12
CA ALA A 354 18.56 14.47 -2.53
C ALA A 354 17.40 15.40 -2.14
N THR A 355 16.28 15.36 -2.88
CA THR A 355 15.09 16.13 -2.56
C THR A 355 14.44 15.65 -1.25
N LEU A 356 14.37 14.33 -1.02
CA LEU A 356 13.83 13.77 0.22
C LEU A 356 14.79 14.02 1.39
N VAL A 357 16.10 13.97 1.17
CA VAL A 357 17.12 14.34 2.18
C VAL A 357 16.93 15.78 2.64
N ALA A 358 16.80 16.73 1.70
CA ALA A 358 16.52 18.13 2.04
C ALA A 358 15.23 18.28 2.85
N ARG A 359 14.17 17.55 2.45
CA ARG A 359 12.89 17.54 3.18
C ARG A 359 13.03 16.96 4.58
N ALA A 360 13.77 15.87 4.74
CA ALA A 360 14.03 15.26 6.05
C ALA A 360 14.80 16.21 6.97
N GLN A 361 15.77 16.96 6.42
CA GLN A 361 16.52 17.98 7.16
C GLN A 361 15.59 19.14 7.61
N GLU A 362 14.75 19.65 6.70
CA GLU A 362 13.73 20.68 7.03
C GLU A 362 12.79 20.19 8.15
N ASN A 363 12.31 18.93 8.05
CA ASN A 363 11.47 18.32 9.06
C ASN A 363 12.16 18.21 10.42
N TYR A 364 13.45 17.84 10.44
CA TYR A 364 14.24 17.79 11.67
C TYR A 364 14.37 19.18 12.31
N GLU A 365 14.77 20.19 11.54
CA GLU A 365 14.95 21.56 12.02
C GLU A 365 13.65 22.13 12.56
N GLN A 366 12.53 21.94 11.87
CA GLN A 366 11.21 22.41 12.33
C GLN A 366 10.79 21.74 13.62
N ASN A 367 10.94 20.42 13.73
CA ASN A 367 10.59 19.69 14.97
C ASN A 367 11.52 20.07 16.12
N GLN A 368 12.81 20.26 15.86
CA GLN A 368 13.78 20.69 16.86
C GLN A 368 13.45 22.09 17.41
N ALA A 369 13.09 23.03 16.53
CA ALA A 369 12.74 24.40 16.92
C ALA A 369 11.45 24.48 17.78
N GLN A 370 10.55 23.53 17.65
CA GLN A 370 9.29 23.48 18.41
C GLN A 370 9.42 22.81 19.78
N ARG A 371 10.58 22.23 20.11
CA ARG A 371 10.80 21.49 21.35
C ARG A 371 11.26 22.40 22.49
N GLN A 372 10.81 22.05 23.71
CA GLN A 372 11.25 22.72 24.91
C GLN A 372 12.65 22.28 25.34
N ALA A 373 13.29 23.08 26.19
CA ALA A 373 14.57 22.71 26.75
C ALA A 373 14.47 21.36 27.51
N GLY A 374 15.39 20.46 27.24
CA GLY A 374 15.42 19.11 27.82
C GLY A 374 14.63 18.04 27.01
N GLN A 375 13.94 18.44 25.95
CA GLN A 375 13.25 17.53 25.03
C GLN A 375 13.82 17.55 23.62
N ALA A 376 15.05 18.07 23.44
CA ALA A 376 15.71 18.17 22.15
C ALA A 376 15.85 16.81 21.48
N LEU A 377 15.71 16.78 20.17
CA LEU A 377 16.06 15.60 19.37
C LEU A 377 17.57 15.38 19.41
N ALA A 378 17.99 14.15 19.35
CA ALA A 378 19.39 13.80 19.18
C ALA A 378 19.98 14.45 17.93
N ALA A 379 21.32 14.62 17.90
CA ALA A 379 22.03 15.04 16.70
C ALA A 379 21.65 14.11 15.55
N THR A 380 21.09 14.67 14.48
CA THR A 380 20.58 13.89 13.35
C THR A 380 21.17 14.45 12.06
N HIS A 381 21.73 13.57 11.26
CA HIS A 381 22.35 13.88 9.98
C HIS A 381 21.64 13.13 8.86
N PHE A 382 21.52 13.77 7.71
CA PHE A 382 20.92 13.14 6.52
C PHE A 382 21.91 13.16 5.37
N VAL A 383 22.03 12.03 4.65
CA VAL A 383 22.99 11.87 3.56
C VAL A 383 22.29 11.29 2.34
N ALA A 384 22.48 11.94 1.18
CA ALA A 384 22.03 11.41 -0.10
C ALA A 384 23.04 10.40 -0.64
N ARG A 385 22.65 9.11 -0.71
CA ARG A 385 23.48 8.04 -1.29
C ARG A 385 22.62 7.01 -2.03
N ASN A 386 23.14 6.53 -3.15
CA ASN A 386 22.55 5.38 -3.83
C ASN A 386 22.81 4.10 -3.00
N LEU A 387 21.77 3.60 -2.34
CA LEU A 387 21.87 2.45 -1.45
C LEU A 387 22.08 1.11 -2.18
N PHE A 388 21.88 1.08 -3.50
CA PHE A 388 22.12 -0.10 -4.34
C PHE A 388 23.60 -0.19 -4.82
N GLU A 389 24.38 0.88 -4.62
CA GLU A 389 25.81 0.97 -5.02
C GLU A 389 26.74 0.98 -3.81
N MET A 390 26.21 0.78 -2.60
CA MET A 390 27.05 0.76 -1.40
C MET A 390 27.91 -0.50 -1.37
N THR A 391 29.22 -0.28 -1.22
CA THR A 391 30.20 -1.34 -0.89
C THR A 391 30.46 -1.31 0.62
N PRO A 392 30.81 -2.46 1.21
CA PRO A 392 31.20 -2.57 2.62
C PRO A 392 32.33 -1.61 3.00
#